data_a3269e023cde0abba5dacbc1ed334f36
#
_entry.id   a3269e023cde0abba5dacbc1ed334f36
#
_cell.length_a   1.000
_cell.length_b   1.000
_cell.length_c   1.000
_cell.angle_alpha   90.00
_cell.angle_beta   90.00
_cell.angle_gamma   90.00
#
_symmetry.space_group_name_H-M   'P 1'
#
loop_
_entity.id
_entity.type
_entity.pdbx_description
1 polymer ?
#
loop_
_entity_poly.entity_id
_entity_poly.type
_entity_poly.pdbx_seq_one_letter_code
_entity_poly.pdbx_strand_id
1 'polypeptide(L)'
;MNRAKSTPNNTRKGEAIMKHATHCWFTRVQYPVLTLLLSVTLCLISSTLMAQEPKVRSLMSKDLTENPGKEVLMITVEHAPGGSSAIHRHNAHAYVYVLEGSVVMQLKGGKQVTLTPGQTFYEGPDDVHVVDRNASKTKPAKFLVFLIKDKGAPALVPVK
;
A
#
# COMPACT_ATOMS: atom_id res chain seq x y z
N MET A 1 38.39 54.33 68.75
CA MET A 1 38.27 53.79 70.14
C MET A 1 38.15 52.30 70.12
N ASN A 2 39.22 51.61 70.51
CA ASN A 2 39.28 50.35 71.30
C ASN A 2 38.48 49.13 70.76
N ARG A 3 39.00 47.99 70.63
CA ARG A 3 40.07 47.13 71.11
C ARG A 3 39.67 45.71 70.73
N ALA A 4 40.40 44.98 69.96
CA ALA A 4 41.43 44.02 70.31
C ALA A 4 40.92 42.66 70.85
N LYS A 5 41.57 41.60 70.29
CA LYS A 5 41.88 40.28 70.86
C LYS A 5 40.78 39.22 70.78
N SER A 6 41.03 37.97 70.44
CA SER A 6 42.24 37.15 70.40
C SER A 6 41.86 35.78 69.87
N THR A 7 42.79 35.13 69.19
CA THR A 7 42.82 33.66 68.94
C THR A 7 42.95 32.90 70.28
N PRO A 8 42.67 31.59 70.33
CA PRO A 8 43.57 30.58 69.83
C PRO A 8 42.97 29.26 69.34
N ASN A 9 43.66 28.73 68.36
CA ASN A 9 44.16 27.38 68.19
C ASN A 9 43.50 26.24 69.00
N ASN A 10 42.98 25.22 68.29
CA ASN A 10 43.25 23.84 68.76
C ASN A 10 43.07 22.82 67.57
N THR A 11 44.14 22.14 67.32
CA THR A 11 44.37 20.92 66.58
C THR A 11 43.55 19.77 67.12
N ARG A 12 42.91 19.02 66.24
CA ARG A 12 42.75 17.56 66.38
C ARG A 12 42.65 16.87 65.06
N LYS A 13 43.63 16.06 64.86
CA LYS A 13 43.81 14.86 64.07
C LYS A 13 42.51 14.04 63.70
N GLY A 14 42.47 13.60 62.48
CA GLY A 14 42.36 12.19 62.14
C GLY A 14 40.94 11.64 62.12
N GLU A 15 40.50 11.29 60.95
CA GLU A 15 40.15 9.90 60.69
C GLU A 15 39.65 9.80 59.25
N ALA A 16 40.37 9.00 58.49
CA ALA A 16 39.97 8.57 57.17
C ALA A 16 38.75 7.63 57.28
N ILE A 17 37.64 8.01 56.72
CA ILE A 17 36.56 7.05 56.45
C ILE A 17 36.55 6.81 54.94
N MET A 18 37.18 5.69 54.57
CA MET A 18 37.08 5.01 53.32
C MET A 18 35.61 4.53 53.17
N LYS A 19 34.78 5.25 52.42
CA LYS A 19 33.45 4.74 52.02
C LYS A 19 33.54 4.20 50.62
N HIS A 20 33.36 2.92 50.57
CA HIS A 20 33.26 2.01 49.44
C HIS A 20 32.59 2.61 48.23
N ALA A 21 33.32 2.70 47.13
CA ALA A 21 32.79 2.81 45.78
C ALA A 21 32.40 1.39 45.31
N THR A 22 31.22 0.96 45.68
CA THR A 22 30.58 -0.19 45.08
C THR A 22 29.14 0.20 44.81
N HIS A 23 28.77 0.32 43.58
CA HIS A 23 27.46 0.29 42.95
C HIS A 23 27.32 1.33 41.83
N CYS A 24 28.00 1.11 40.71
CA CYS A 24 27.58 1.73 39.46
C CYS A 24 28.07 0.98 38.22
N TRP A 25 28.04 -0.36 38.26
CA TRP A 25 28.39 -1.15 37.06
C TRP A 25 27.24 -1.99 36.48
N PHE A 26 26.07 -2.01 37.12
CA PHE A 26 24.97 -2.88 36.66
C PHE A 26 23.90 -2.21 35.80
N THR A 27 23.91 -0.88 35.62
CA THR A 27 22.84 -0.18 34.91
C THR A 27 23.13 0.16 33.42
N ARG A 28 24.36 -0.08 32.94
CA ARG A 28 24.73 0.31 31.56
C ARG A 28 24.60 -0.78 30.51
N VAL A 29 24.31 -2.02 30.87
CA VAL A 29 24.28 -3.15 29.90
C VAL A 29 22.87 -3.50 29.43
N GLN A 30 21.80 -3.09 30.12
CA GLN A 30 20.44 -3.49 29.79
C GLN A 30 19.79 -2.67 28.66
N TYR A 31 20.18 -1.41 28.46
CA TYR A 31 19.56 -0.55 27.46
C TYR A 31 19.91 -0.89 26.00
N PRO A 32 21.15 -1.28 25.63
CA PRO A 32 21.46 -1.59 24.23
C PRO A 32 20.79 -2.86 23.74
N VAL A 33 20.53 -3.85 24.60
CA VAL A 33 19.84 -5.08 24.22
C VAL A 33 18.35 -4.83 24.01
N LEU A 34 17.72 -4.02 24.87
CA LEU A 34 16.30 -3.68 24.75
C LEU A 34 16.04 -2.80 23.52
N THR A 35 16.93 -1.84 23.22
CA THR A 35 16.80 -1.01 22.00
C THR A 35 17.08 -1.81 20.73
N LEU A 36 18.00 -2.77 20.76
CA LEU A 36 18.27 -3.66 19.63
C LEU A 36 17.08 -4.58 19.35
N LEU A 37 16.45 -5.14 20.38
CA LEU A 37 15.25 -5.97 20.25
C LEU A 37 14.06 -5.16 19.71
N LEU A 38 13.88 -3.92 20.16
CA LEU A 38 12.80 -3.06 19.69
C LEU A 38 12.99 -2.65 18.21
N SER A 39 14.24 -2.39 17.79
CA SER A 39 14.54 -2.05 16.38
C SER A 39 14.39 -3.24 15.45
N VAL A 40 14.73 -4.45 15.87
CA VAL A 40 14.54 -5.68 15.06
C VAL A 40 13.04 -6.01 14.93
N THR A 41 12.25 -5.81 15.99
CA THR A 41 10.79 -6.03 15.94
C THR A 41 10.10 -5.04 15.00
N LEU A 42 10.56 -3.79 14.93
CA LEU A 42 10.00 -2.77 14.03
C LEU A 42 10.33 -3.05 12.55
N CYS A 43 11.50 -3.63 12.24
CA CYS A 43 11.87 -4.03 10.87
C CYS A 43 11.05 -5.22 10.34
N LEU A 44 10.51 -6.08 11.20
CA LEU A 44 9.71 -7.25 10.79
C LEU A 44 8.26 -6.92 10.42
N ILE A 45 7.80 -5.68 10.68
CA ILE A 45 6.44 -5.22 10.35
C ILE A 45 6.42 -4.49 8.98
N SER A 46 7.48 -4.56 8.20
CA SER A 46 7.44 -4.12 6.81
C SER A 46 6.56 -5.09 6.02
N SER A 47 5.25 -5.03 6.25
CA SER A 47 4.26 -5.66 5.38
C SER A 47 4.47 -5.09 3.99
N THR A 48 5.01 -5.88 3.08
CA THR A 48 5.02 -5.56 1.66
C THR A 48 3.56 -5.32 1.26
N LEU A 49 3.22 -4.06 1.01
CA LEU A 49 1.94 -3.68 0.41
C LEU A 49 1.98 -4.20 -1.04
N MET A 50 1.76 -5.50 -1.20
CA MET A 50 1.53 -6.08 -2.52
C MET A 50 0.23 -5.49 -3.03
N ALA A 51 0.26 -4.87 -4.20
CA ALA A 51 -0.96 -4.43 -4.87
C ALA A 51 -1.88 -5.66 -4.99
N GLN A 52 -3.04 -5.60 -4.36
CA GLN A 52 -3.98 -6.70 -4.39
C GLN A 52 -4.57 -6.81 -5.79
N GLU A 53 -4.44 -7.99 -6.41
CA GLU A 53 -5.04 -8.30 -7.70
C GLU A 53 -6.56 -8.06 -7.68
N PRO A 54 -7.14 -7.59 -8.78
CA PRO A 54 -8.56 -7.33 -8.86
C PRO A 54 -9.37 -8.62 -8.74
N LYS A 55 -10.51 -8.53 -8.07
CA LYS A 55 -11.48 -9.62 -7.99
C LYS A 55 -12.40 -9.54 -9.22
N VAL A 56 -12.29 -10.51 -10.10
CA VAL A 56 -13.08 -10.62 -11.31
C VAL A 56 -14.19 -11.65 -11.14
N ARG A 57 -15.43 -11.29 -11.51
CA ARG A 57 -16.59 -12.19 -11.50
C ARG A 57 -17.30 -12.14 -12.86
N SER A 58 -17.43 -13.29 -13.49
CA SER A 58 -18.28 -13.43 -14.68
C SER A 58 -19.75 -13.35 -14.30
N LEU A 59 -20.51 -12.57 -15.05
CA LEU A 59 -21.95 -12.40 -14.91
C LEU A 59 -22.71 -13.12 -16.01
N MET A 60 -22.22 -13.03 -17.25
CA MET A 60 -22.89 -13.61 -18.42
C MET A 60 -21.85 -13.83 -19.53
N SER A 61 -22.00 -14.92 -20.27
CA SER A 61 -21.40 -15.11 -21.59
C SER A 61 -22.49 -15.55 -22.56
N LYS A 62 -22.51 -14.96 -23.78
CA LYS A 62 -23.49 -15.24 -24.79
C LYS A 62 -22.90 -15.16 -26.20
N ASP A 63 -23.05 -16.23 -26.96
CA ASP A 63 -22.68 -16.25 -28.39
C ASP A 63 -23.49 -15.22 -29.16
N LEU A 64 -22.87 -14.53 -30.09
CA LEU A 64 -23.53 -13.62 -31.02
C LEU A 64 -23.92 -14.41 -32.28
N THR A 65 -25.19 -14.83 -32.37
CA THR A 65 -25.71 -15.65 -33.48
C THR A 65 -25.56 -14.95 -34.84
N GLU A 66 -25.67 -13.62 -34.85
CA GLU A 66 -25.58 -12.78 -36.07
C GLU A 66 -24.14 -12.41 -36.43
N ASN A 67 -23.18 -12.78 -35.58
CA ASN A 67 -21.75 -12.63 -35.81
C ASN A 67 -21.02 -13.91 -35.36
N PRO A 68 -21.07 -14.99 -36.17
CA PRO A 68 -20.48 -16.27 -35.79
C PRO A 68 -19.02 -16.16 -35.43
N GLY A 69 -18.62 -16.86 -34.38
CA GLY A 69 -17.26 -16.80 -33.81
C GLY A 69 -17.04 -15.66 -32.81
N LYS A 70 -18.03 -14.82 -32.55
CA LYS A 70 -17.98 -13.78 -31.51
C LYS A 70 -18.91 -14.10 -30.36
N GLU A 71 -18.55 -13.62 -29.20
CA GLU A 71 -19.37 -13.67 -27.99
C GLU A 71 -19.36 -12.33 -27.24
N VAL A 72 -20.40 -12.12 -26.46
CA VAL A 72 -20.44 -11.10 -25.40
C VAL A 72 -20.05 -11.75 -24.11
N LEU A 73 -19.14 -11.13 -23.41
CA LEU A 73 -18.80 -11.46 -22.01
C LEU A 73 -19.07 -10.26 -21.13
N MET A 74 -19.86 -10.44 -20.07
CA MET A 74 -20.05 -9.43 -19.03
C MET A 74 -19.36 -9.88 -17.75
N ILE A 75 -18.53 -9.03 -17.20
CA ILE A 75 -17.83 -9.26 -15.92
C ILE A 75 -17.96 -8.05 -15.01
N THR A 76 -17.85 -8.27 -13.71
CA THR A 76 -17.53 -7.20 -12.76
C THR A 76 -16.08 -7.35 -12.33
N VAL A 77 -15.43 -6.21 -12.16
CA VAL A 77 -14.09 -6.08 -11.60
C VAL A 77 -14.18 -5.25 -10.33
N GLU A 78 -13.57 -5.73 -9.26
CA GLU A 78 -13.51 -5.05 -7.97
C GLU A 78 -12.05 -4.88 -7.54
N HIS A 79 -11.64 -3.64 -7.39
CA HIS A 79 -10.34 -3.28 -6.83
C HIS A 79 -10.49 -3.01 -5.34
N ALA A 80 -9.68 -3.68 -4.54
CA ALA A 80 -9.51 -3.33 -3.14
C ALA A 80 -8.96 -1.89 -2.99
N PRO A 81 -8.99 -1.30 -1.79
CA PRO A 81 -8.35 -0.02 -1.54
C PRO A 81 -6.88 -0.03 -1.97
N GLY A 82 -6.50 0.88 -2.86
CA GLY A 82 -5.14 0.97 -3.44
C GLY A 82 -4.79 -0.13 -4.44
N GLY A 83 -5.72 -1.05 -4.77
CA GLY A 83 -5.52 -2.13 -5.72
C GLY A 83 -5.41 -1.65 -7.16
N SER A 84 -4.76 -2.43 -8.02
CA SER A 84 -4.57 -2.15 -9.43
C SER A 84 -4.46 -3.44 -10.23
N SER A 85 -4.74 -3.37 -11.53
CA SER A 85 -4.43 -4.43 -12.49
C SER A 85 -3.01 -4.26 -13.06
N ALA A 86 -2.41 -5.36 -13.49
CA ALA A 86 -1.21 -5.33 -14.31
C ALA A 86 -1.51 -4.72 -15.69
N ILE A 87 -0.47 -4.29 -16.41
CA ILE A 87 -0.60 -3.78 -17.77
C ILE A 87 -1.12 -4.90 -18.66
N HIS A 88 -2.20 -4.63 -19.41
CA HIS A 88 -2.89 -5.63 -20.20
C HIS A 88 -3.59 -5.04 -21.44
N ARG A 89 -4.17 -5.92 -22.25
CA ARG A 89 -5.11 -5.62 -23.33
C ARG A 89 -6.22 -6.66 -23.37
N HIS A 90 -7.30 -6.36 -24.06
CA HIS A 90 -8.44 -7.27 -24.11
C HIS A 90 -8.55 -8.07 -25.42
N ASN A 91 -7.90 -7.67 -26.53
CA ASN A 91 -8.16 -8.18 -27.88
C ASN A 91 -9.69 -8.19 -28.20
N ALA A 92 -10.37 -7.18 -27.72
CA ALA A 92 -11.82 -7.07 -27.71
C ALA A 92 -12.24 -5.60 -27.74
N HIS A 93 -13.50 -5.35 -28.07
CA HIS A 93 -14.13 -4.08 -27.70
C HIS A 93 -14.62 -4.20 -26.28
N ALA A 94 -14.01 -3.43 -25.37
CA ALA A 94 -14.36 -3.40 -23.96
C ALA A 94 -15.05 -2.07 -23.60
N TYR A 95 -16.22 -2.18 -22.99
CA TYR A 95 -17.02 -1.05 -22.54
C TYR A 95 -17.11 -1.13 -21.01
N VAL A 96 -16.52 -0.16 -20.34
CA VAL A 96 -16.49 -0.06 -18.88
C VAL A 96 -17.60 0.86 -18.40
N TYR A 97 -18.26 0.47 -17.30
CA TYR A 97 -19.23 1.30 -16.58
C TYR A 97 -18.97 1.23 -15.08
N VAL A 98 -18.66 2.37 -14.46
CA VAL A 98 -18.36 2.42 -13.03
C VAL A 98 -19.64 2.28 -12.22
N LEU A 99 -19.62 1.32 -11.27
CA LEU A 99 -20.74 1.02 -10.37
C LEU A 99 -20.55 1.68 -8.99
N GLU A 100 -19.35 1.56 -8.44
CA GLU A 100 -19.03 1.99 -7.07
C GLU A 100 -17.60 2.52 -6.97
N GLY A 101 -17.37 3.50 -6.10
CA GLY A 101 -16.05 4.07 -5.84
C GLY A 101 -15.55 4.93 -6.99
N SER A 102 -14.24 4.96 -7.20
CA SER A 102 -13.61 5.71 -8.30
C SER A 102 -12.41 4.93 -8.84
N VAL A 103 -12.28 4.89 -10.16
CA VAL A 103 -11.19 4.20 -10.85
C VAL A 103 -10.39 5.17 -11.69
N VAL A 104 -9.08 4.96 -11.77
CA VAL A 104 -8.18 5.72 -12.64
C VAL A 104 -7.80 4.81 -13.80
N MET A 105 -8.05 5.27 -15.02
CA MET A 105 -7.79 4.52 -16.23
C MET A 105 -6.95 5.32 -17.23
N GLN A 106 -6.09 4.62 -17.97
CA GLN A 106 -5.28 5.21 -19.04
C GLN A 106 -4.89 4.16 -20.07
N LEU A 107 -5.14 4.47 -21.33
CA LEU A 107 -4.58 3.74 -22.46
C LEU A 107 -3.19 4.27 -22.83
N LYS A 108 -2.34 3.45 -23.41
CA LYS A 108 -1.01 3.83 -23.90
C LYS A 108 -1.11 4.98 -24.87
N GLY A 109 -0.41 6.08 -24.60
CA GLY A 109 -0.46 7.30 -25.42
C GLY A 109 -1.69 8.20 -25.18
N GLY A 110 -2.67 7.74 -24.38
CA GLY A 110 -3.86 8.51 -24.00
C GLY A 110 -3.67 9.30 -22.69
N LYS A 111 -4.66 10.14 -22.39
CA LYS A 111 -4.71 10.87 -21.11
C LYS A 111 -5.23 9.97 -19.99
N GLN A 112 -4.67 10.12 -18.81
CA GLN A 112 -5.21 9.51 -17.61
C GLN A 112 -6.52 10.19 -17.21
N VAL A 113 -7.54 9.38 -16.90
CA VAL A 113 -8.85 9.84 -16.44
C VAL A 113 -9.22 9.20 -15.11
N THR A 114 -9.95 9.93 -14.28
CA THR A 114 -10.58 9.37 -13.09
C THR A 114 -12.07 9.31 -13.32
N LEU A 115 -12.65 8.14 -13.15
CA LEU A 115 -14.05 7.86 -13.38
C LEU A 115 -14.76 7.57 -12.07
N THR A 116 -16.01 8.05 -11.98
CA THR A 116 -16.91 7.86 -10.83
C THR A 116 -18.18 7.12 -11.28
N PRO A 117 -19.04 6.66 -10.35
CA PRO A 117 -20.24 5.92 -10.70
C PRO A 117 -21.10 6.61 -11.78
N GLY A 118 -21.54 5.83 -12.76
CA GLY A 118 -22.29 6.31 -13.93
C GLY A 118 -21.43 6.71 -15.11
N GLN A 119 -20.12 6.83 -14.96
CA GLN A 119 -19.20 7.17 -16.04
C GLN A 119 -18.70 5.92 -16.76
N THR A 120 -18.31 6.10 -18.03
CA THR A 120 -17.88 5.03 -18.92
C THR A 120 -16.46 5.24 -19.44
N PHE A 121 -15.84 4.14 -19.85
CA PHE A 121 -14.58 4.11 -20.57
C PHE A 121 -14.63 3.10 -21.69
N TYR A 122 -13.88 3.31 -22.75
CA TYR A 122 -13.81 2.39 -23.87
C TYR A 122 -12.37 2.03 -24.19
N GLU A 123 -12.17 0.74 -24.51
CA GLU A 123 -10.90 0.16 -24.92
C GLU A 123 -11.15 -0.65 -26.21
N GLY A 124 -10.39 -0.34 -27.24
CA GLY A 124 -10.41 -1.06 -28.50
C GLY A 124 -9.55 -2.34 -28.46
N PRO A 125 -9.63 -3.18 -29.52
CA PRO A 125 -8.91 -4.47 -29.57
C PRO A 125 -7.38 -4.34 -29.48
N ASP A 126 -6.82 -3.24 -29.96
CA ASP A 126 -5.37 -2.99 -30.02
C ASP A 126 -4.89 -2.08 -28.89
N ASP A 127 -5.79 -1.59 -28.06
CA ASP A 127 -5.46 -0.69 -26.97
C ASP A 127 -4.74 -1.43 -25.85
N VAL A 128 -3.67 -0.82 -25.32
CA VAL A 128 -2.96 -1.30 -24.14
C VAL A 128 -3.37 -0.46 -22.94
N HIS A 129 -3.99 -1.08 -21.96
CA HIS A 129 -4.39 -0.48 -20.70
C HIS A 129 -3.16 -0.41 -19.78
N VAL A 130 -2.60 0.80 -19.62
CA VAL A 130 -1.36 1.01 -18.85
C VAL A 130 -1.61 1.46 -17.43
N VAL A 131 -2.80 1.99 -17.14
CA VAL A 131 -3.23 2.33 -15.78
C VAL A 131 -4.67 1.86 -15.59
N ASP A 132 -4.87 0.92 -14.69
CA ASP A 132 -6.16 0.47 -14.17
C ASP A 132 -6.01 0.29 -12.65
N ARG A 133 -6.54 1.22 -11.87
CA ARG A 133 -6.41 1.19 -10.42
C ARG A 133 -7.56 1.88 -9.71
N ASN A 134 -7.77 1.48 -8.46
CA ASN A 134 -8.62 2.22 -7.53
C ASN A 134 -8.01 3.60 -7.22
N ALA A 135 -8.81 4.65 -7.32
CA ALA A 135 -8.40 6.00 -6.96
C ALA A 135 -8.28 6.18 -5.42
N SER A 136 -8.99 5.35 -4.65
CA SER A 136 -9.05 5.40 -3.18
C SER A 136 -8.09 4.40 -2.53
N LYS A 137 -7.42 4.82 -1.47
CA LYS A 137 -6.61 3.94 -0.60
C LYS A 137 -7.40 3.38 0.59
N THR A 138 -8.67 3.77 0.75
CA THR A 138 -9.48 3.41 1.93
C THR A 138 -10.83 2.78 1.60
N LYS A 139 -11.30 2.92 0.36
CA LYS A 139 -12.59 2.37 -0.09
C LYS A 139 -12.40 1.52 -1.34
N PRO A 140 -13.15 0.43 -1.54
CA PRO A 140 -13.11 -0.34 -2.77
C PRO A 140 -13.71 0.44 -3.94
N ALA A 141 -13.40 -0.03 -5.15
CA ALA A 141 -14.03 0.44 -6.38
C ALA A 141 -14.51 -0.76 -7.20
N LYS A 142 -15.65 -0.62 -7.90
CA LYS A 142 -16.25 -1.68 -8.67
C LYS A 142 -16.79 -1.14 -9.99
N PHE A 143 -16.55 -1.87 -11.06
CA PHE A 143 -17.05 -1.53 -12.37
C PHE A 143 -17.49 -2.77 -13.15
N LEU A 144 -18.39 -2.57 -14.09
CA LEU A 144 -18.81 -3.54 -15.08
C LEU A 144 -17.91 -3.41 -16.30
N VAL A 145 -17.56 -4.55 -16.93
CA VAL A 145 -16.96 -4.57 -18.26
C VAL A 145 -17.81 -5.46 -19.15
N PHE A 146 -18.22 -4.89 -20.27
CA PHE A 146 -18.93 -5.58 -21.35
C PHE A 146 -17.95 -5.73 -22.51
N LEU A 147 -17.64 -6.98 -22.88
CA LEU A 147 -16.66 -7.30 -23.91
C LEU A 147 -17.35 -7.94 -25.12
N ILE A 148 -17.02 -7.47 -26.31
CA ILE A 148 -17.30 -8.16 -27.56
C ILE A 148 -15.97 -8.72 -28.07
N LYS A 149 -15.81 -10.04 -28.05
CA LYS A 149 -14.55 -10.72 -28.31
C LYS A 149 -14.73 -12.01 -29.12
N ASP A 150 -13.63 -12.60 -29.53
CA ASP A 150 -13.66 -13.93 -30.13
C ASP A 150 -14.10 -14.96 -29.08
N LYS A 151 -14.97 -15.89 -29.54
CA LYS A 151 -15.50 -16.96 -28.69
C LYS A 151 -14.38 -17.77 -28.07
N GLY A 152 -14.44 -17.96 -26.77
CA GLY A 152 -13.43 -18.70 -26.01
C GLY A 152 -12.09 -17.99 -25.81
N ALA A 153 -11.86 -16.80 -26.39
CA ALA A 153 -10.65 -16.04 -26.15
C ALA A 153 -10.61 -15.53 -24.70
N PRO A 154 -9.41 -15.34 -24.10
CA PRO A 154 -9.30 -14.79 -22.75
C PRO A 154 -9.85 -13.37 -22.69
N ALA A 155 -10.45 -13.00 -21.54
CA ALA A 155 -10.96 -11.65 -21.31
C ALA A 155 -9.82 -10.62 -21.22
N LEU A 156 -8.63 -11.04 -20.80
CA LEU A 156 -7.46 -10.21 -20.57
C LEU A 156 -6.20 -10.91 -21.05
N VAL A 157 -5.31 -10.18 -21.72
CA VAL A 157 -4.00 -10.64 -22.19
C VAL A 157 -2.93 -9.76 -21.55
N PRO A 158 -2.06 -10.28 -20.69
CA PRO A 158 -0.95 -9.53 -20.12
C PRO A 158 -0.01 -8.97 -21.19
N VAL A 159 0.50 -7.76 -20.99
CA VAL A 159 1.51 -7.12 -21.84
C VAL A 159 2.78 -6.94 -21.02
N LYS A 160 3.91 -7.37 -21.55
CA LYS A 160 5.23 -7.24 -20.95
C LYS A 160 5.90 -5.93 -21.34
#